data_fe9c7d21a7e0f658eaa6281262c2a34e
#
_entry.id   fe9c7d21a7e0f658eaa6281262c2a34e
#
_cell.length_a   1.000
_cell.length_b   1.000
_cell.length_c   1.000
_cell.angle_alpha   90.00
_cell.angle_beta   90.00
_cell.angle_gamma   90.00
#
_symmetry.space_group_name_H-M   'P 1'
#
loop_
_entity.id
_entity.type
_entity.pdbx_description
1 polymer ?
#
loop_
_entity_poly.entity_id
_entity_poly.type
_entity_poly.pdbx_seq_one_letter_code
_entity_poly.pdbx_strand_id
1 'polypeptide(L)'
;MTIKNFIRHFKQAVSGLEEDFTNISIKKAIFYLSIPMILEMVMESLFAVVDIFFVGKLGVHAVATVGLTESVLTIIYSIAIGLSMAATAIVARRIGEKRPKEASAAAFQAIVVCSLFAVAVAVLGVIYAKPMLMLMGGEPEVIEQGYRYTQVIFGGNVCVMLLFLINGIFRGAGNAAVAMRTLWIANGFNIVLDPILIFGLGPIPAMGLEGAAWATTTGRGIGVIYQFYILFNGKSIIKFYWDSLKMNWKTVLTIVKVASGGMGQFLIESASWIFLMRIISESGSVALAGYTIAVRLIMFALLPAFGFSNAAATLVGQNLGALQPGRAEKSAWLAAHLTAIFLGFCAIIFIAGAGFFIGIFNQQEGVIAVGTMGLTIICLGYVFFGYGMVMSQSLNGAGDTKTPTIINLAILWGFQIPFAYLLAKIFGLGATGVFIAIAVSHSLHAIVSTWVFNRGRWKLVRV
;
A
#
# COMPACT_ATOMS: atom_id res chain seq x y z
N MET A 1 -26.43 -17.74 1.66
CA MET A 1 -26.11 -17.23 3.02
C MET A 1 -27.23 -16.28 3.41
N THR A 2 -27.91 -16.49 4.54
CA THR A 2 -28.97 -15.56 5.00
C THR A 2 -28.33 -14.25 5.46
N ILE A 3 -29.05 -13.11 5.29
CA ILE A 3 -28.57 -11.78 5.71
C ILE A 3 -28.10 -11.77 7.17
N LYS A 4 -28.82 -12.45 8.05
CA LYS A 4 -28.48 -12.59 9.48
C LYS A 4 -27.13 -13.28 9.70
N ASN A 5 -26.81 -14.31 8.90
CA ASN A 5 -25.52 -15.00 8.95
C ASN A 5 -24.39 -14.13 8.39
N PHE A 6 -24.65 -13.36 7.34
CA PHE A 6 -23.68 -12.40 6.79
C PHE A 6 -23.30 -11.35 7.82
N ILE A 7 -24.28 -10.70 8.46
CA ILE A 7 -24.03 -9.68 9.50
C ILE A 7 -23.23 -10.27 10.66
N ARG A 8 -23.54 -11.50 11.09
CA ARG A 8 -22.78 -12.17 12.16
C ARG A 8 -21.32 -12.37 11.78
N HIS A 9 -21.05 -12.92 10.60
CA HIS A 9 -19.68 -13.13 10.14
C HIS A 9 -18.93 -11.82 9.89
N PHE A 10 -19.62 -10.78 9.40
CA PHE A 10 -19.02 -9.47 9.23
C PHE A 10 -18.60 -8.86 10.60
N LYS A 11 -19.48 -8.91 11.60
CA LYS A 11 -19.14 -8.46 12.96
C LYS A 11 -17.95 -9.25 13.52
N GLN A 12 -17.91 -10.56 13.30
CA GLN A 12 -16.79 -11.40 13.71
C GLN A 12 -15.48 -11.00 13.01
N ALA A 13 -15.50 -10.74 11.71
CA ALA A 13 -14.32 -10.29 10.96
C ALA A 13 -13.76 -8.96 11.51
N VAL A 14 -14.64 -7.98 11.76
CA VAL A 14 -14.26 -6.64 12.26
C VAL A 14 -13.84 -6.66 13.73
N SER A 15 -14.42 -7.55 14.55
CA SER A 15 -14.04 -7.67 15.97
C SER A 15 -12.69 -8.37 16.20
N GLY A 16 -12.15 -9.05 15.18
CA GLY A 16 -10.90 -9.79 15.26
C GLY A 16 -11.09 -11.14 15.94
N LEU A 17 -11.16 -12.19 15.14
CA LEU A 17 -11.14 -13.56 15.61
C LEU A 17 -9.70 -14.09 15.52
N GLU A 18 -9.19 -14.60 16.64
CA GLU A 18 -7.97 -15.40 16.65
C GLU A 18 -8.33 -16.86 16.33
N GLU A 19 -8.67 -17.11 15.06
CA GLU A 19 -8.96 -18.48 14.58
C GLU A 19 -7.74 -19.09 13.87
N ASP A 20 -7.71 -20.40 13.87
CA ASP A 20 -6.73 -21.16 13.11
C ASP A 20 -7.12 -21.22 11.63
N PHE A 21 -6.62 -20.27 10.86
CA PHE A 21 -6.92 -20.16 9.41
C PHE A 21 -6.41 -21.35 8.59
N THR A 22 -5.59 -22.22 9.17
CA THR A 22 -5.12 -23.44 8.49
C THR A 22 -6.15 -24.58 8.56
N ASN A 23 -7.14 -24.50 9.45
CA ASN A 23 -8.14 -25.55 9.68
C ASN A 23 -9.57 -25.19 9.25
N ILE A 24 -9.95 -23.91 9.27
CA ILE A 24 -11.29 -23.48 8.83
C ILE A 24 -11.41 -23.51 7.30
N SER A 25 -12.64 -23.47 6.76
CA SER A 25 -12.83 -23.45 5.30
C SER A 25 -12.15 -22.23 4.66
N ILE A 26 -11.52 -22.40 3.50
CA ILE A 26 -10.79 -21.35 2.78
C ILE A 26 -11.68 -20.13 2.52
N LYS A 27 -12.95 -20.33 2.16
CA LYS A 27 -13.92 -19.25 1.94
C LYS A 27 -14.11 -18.36 3.18
N LYS A 28 -14.24 -19.00 4.37
CA LYS A 28 -14.34 -18.27 5.64
C LYS A 28 -13.03 -17.58 5.99
N ALA A 29 -11.89 -18.24 5.80
CA ALA A 29 -10.57 -17.67 6.06
C ALA A 29 -10.32 -16.41 5.24
N ILE A 30 -10.60 -16.45 3.93
CA ILE A 30 -10.48 -15.27 3.07
C ILE A 30 -11.45 -14.17 3.54
N PHE A 31 -12.69 -14.49 3.83
CA PHE A 31 -13.68 -13.51 4.28
C PHE A 31 -13.23 -12.79 5.56
N TYR A 32 -12.78 -13.54 6.57
CA TYR A 32 -12.37 -12.97 7.86
C TYR A 32 -11.09 -12.13 7.77
N LEU A 33 -10.19 -12.44 6.84
CA LEU A 33 -8.98 -11.65 6.63
C LEU A 33 -9.21 -10.48 5.67
N SER A 34 -9.93 -10.69 4.57
CA SER A 34 -10.07 -9.66 3.54
C SER A 34 -10.96 -8.50 3.98
N ILE A 35 -12.05 -8.74 4.72
CA ILE A 35 -12.96 -7.67 5.16
C ILE A 35 -12.23 -6.58 5.95
N PRO A 36 -11.52 -6.88 7.06
CA PRO A 36 -10.80 -5.84 7.77
C PRO A 36 -9.67 -5.20 6.92
N MET A 37 -8.99 -5.98 6.06
CA MET A 37 -7.95 -5.43 5.19
C MET A 37 -8.50 -4.51 4.10
N ILE A 38 -9.69 -4.79 3.56
CA ILE A 38 -10.40 -3.90 2.64
C ILE A 38 -10.79 -2.60 3.34
N LEU A 39 -11.39 -2.71 4.54
CA LEU A 39 -11.77 -1.55 5.34
C LEU A 39 -10.57 -0.70 5.77
N GLU A 40 -9.43 -1.35 6.03
CA GLU A 40 -8.13 -0.69 6.26
C GLU A 40 -7.75 0.18 5.06
N MET A 41 -7.81 -0.37 3.84
CA MET A 41 -7.44 0.33 2.61
C MET A 41 -8.45 1.42 2.22
N VAL A 42 -9.75 1.20 2.45
CA VAL A 42 -10.78 2.23 2.25
C VAL A 42 -10.54 3.44 3.15
N MET A 43 -10.17 3.20 4.41
CA MET A 43 -9.88 4.29 5.34
C MET A 43 -8.61 5.06 4.95
N GLU A 44 -7.60 4.37 4.42
CA GLU A 44 -6.39 5.01 3.90
C GLU A 44 -6.69 5.89 2.66
N SER A 45 -7.57 5.41 1.78
CA SER A 45 -8.04 6.21 0.64
C SER A 45 -8.78 7.47 1.10
N LEU A 46 -9.65 7.35 2.10
CA LEU A 46 -10.40 8.48 2.66
C LEU A 46 -9.46 9.51 3.29
N PHE A 47 -8.46 9.05 4.05
CA PHE A 47 -7.44 9.91 4.62
C PHE A 47 -6.74 10.74 3.54
N ALA A 48 -6.25 10.11 2.47
CA ALA A 48 -5.54 10.81 1.40
C ALA A 48 -6.39 11.90 0.72
N VAL A 49 -7.71 11.68 0.59
CA VAL A 49 -8.63 12.68 0.02
C VAL A 49 -8.83 13.85 0.98
N VAL A 50 -9.02 13.57 2.27
CA VAL A 50 -9.29 14.61 3.28
C VAL A 50 -8.05 15.48 3.51
N ASP A 51 -6.86 14.87 3.59
CA ASP A 51 -5.62 15.59 3.78
C ASP A 51 -5.36 16.58 2.63
N ILE A 52 -5.43 16.12 1.37
CA ILE A 52 -5.25 17.01 0.21
C ILE A 52 -6.33 18.09 0.09
N PHE A 53 -7.54 17.82 0.58
CA PHE A 53 -8.63 18.81 0.61
C PHE A 53 -8.31 19.97 1.56
N PHE A 54 -7.80 19.70 2.76
CA PHE A 54 -7.46 20.76 3.70
C PHE A 54 -6.19 21.50 3.30
N VAL A 55 -5.15 20.78 2.85
CA VAL A 55 -3.90 21.39 2.35
C VAL A 55 -4.17 22.26 1.12
N GLY A 56 -5.07 21.82 0.22
CA GLY A 56 -5.43 22.59 -0.97
C GLY A 56 -5.99 23.99 -0.67
N LYS A 57 -6.61 24.19 0.49
CA LYS A 57 -7.12 25.50 0.93
C LYS A 57 -6.01 26.47 1.34
N LEU A 58 -4.80 25.98 1.59
CA LEU A 58 -3.63 26.81 1.94
C LEU A 58 -2.95 27.45 0.72
N GLY A 59 -3.35 27.04 -0.49
CA GLY A 59 -2.84 27.59 -1.74
C GLY A 59 -1.78 26.75 -2.43
N VAL A 60 -1.31 27.26 -3.57
CA VAL A 60 -0.48 26.51 -4.52
C VAL A 60 0.88 26.14 -3.94
N HIS A 61 1.52 27.01 -3.18
CA HIS A 61 2.83 26.76 -2.56
C HIS A 61 2.78 25.63 -1.53
N ALA A 62 1.68 25.54 -0.76
CA ALA A 62 1.48 24.46 0.19
C ALA A 62 1.35 23.11 -0.53
N VAL A 63 0.55 23.03 -1.58
CA VAL A 63 0.38 21.81 -2.40
C VAL A 63 1.70 21.43 -3.07
N ALA A 64 2.47 22.41 -3.57
CA ALA A 64 3.79 22.16 -4.16
C ALA A 64 4.77 21.58 -3.13
N THR A 65 4.81 22.13 -1.91
CA THR A 65 5.64 21.61 -0.81
C THR A 65 5.30 20.14 -0.49
N VAL A 66 4.01 19.85 -0.35
CA VAL A 66 3.54 18.46 -0.09
C VAL A 66 4.01 17.54 -1.21
N GLY A 67 3.79 17.91 -2.48
CA GLY A 67 4.20 17.10 -3.62
C GLY A 67 5.71 16.82 -3.68
N LEU A 68 6.55 17.84 -3.41
CA LEU A 68 8.01 17.67 -3.35
C LEU A 68 8.42 16.75 -2.18
N THR A 69 7.81 16.94 -1.02
CA THR A 69 8.07 16.11 0.17
C THR A 69 7.64 14.66 -0.06
N GLU A 70 6.45 14.41 -0.60
CA GLU A 70 5.94 13.09 -0.92
C GLU A 70 6.80 12.34 -1.94
N SER A 71 7.40 13.04 -2.90
CA SER A 71 8.31 12.43 -3.87
C SER A 71 9.51 11.77 -3.18
N VAL A 72 10.06 12.38 -2.13
CA VAL A 72 11.14 11.78 -1.35
C VAL A 72 10.60 10.73 -0.36
N LEU A 73 9.42 10.97 0.23
CA LEU A 73 8.76 10.00 1.10
C LEU A 73 8.45 8.67 0.40
N THR A 74 8.26 8.67 -0.90
CA THR A 74 8.06 7.44 -1.69
C THR A 74 9.20 6.44 -1.48
N ILE A 75 10.44 6.89 -1.33
CA ILE A 75 11.60 6.04 -1.02
C ILE A 75 11.43 5.43 0.38
N ILE A 76 11.01 6.23 1.35
CA ILE A 76 10.81 5.79 2.73
C ILE A 76 9.65 4.81 2.83
N TYR A 77 8.54 5.11 2.15
CA TYR A 77 7.41 4.19 2.06
C TYR A 77 7.79 2.85 1.41
N SER A 78 8.69 2.85 0.42
CA SER A 78 9.17 1.60 -0.17
C SER A 78 9.83 0.70 0.87
N ILE A 79 10.62 1.29 1.77
CA ILE A 79 11.30 0.57 2.85
C ILE A 79 10.29 0.07 3.88
N ALA A 80 9.34 0.92 4.29
CA ALA A 80 8.29 0.56 5.23
C ALA A 80 7.41 -0.59 4.70
N ILE A 81 7.02 -0.51 3.43
CA ILE A 81 6.23 -1.55 2.74
C ILE A 81 7.04 -2.84 2.62
N GLY A 82 8.31 -2.76 2.20
CA GLY A 82 9.20 -3.92 2.11
C GLY A 82 9.39 -4.63 3.46
N LEU A 83 9.61 -3.88 4.53
CA LEU A 83 9.70 -4.42 5.89
C LEU A 83 8.37 -5.02 6.36
N SER A 84 7.25 -4.37 6.05
CA SER A 84 5.90 -4.88 6.34
C SER A 84 5.62 -6.21 5.62
N MET A 85 6.01 -6.33 4.34
CA MET A 85 5.89 -7.58 3.56
C MET A 85 6.73 -8.69 4.16
N ALA A 86 7.99 -8.40 4.54
CA ALA A 86 8.87 -9.37 5.19
C ALA A 86 8.30 -9.84 6.53
N ALA A 87 7.84 -8.91 7.37
CA ALA A 87 7.22 -9.23 8.65
C ALA A 87 5.96 -10.08 8.46
N THR A 88 5.09 -9.74 7.51
CA THR A 88 3.89 -10.52 7.19
C THR A 88 4.26 -11.96 6.81
N ALA A 89 5.22 -12.16 5.90
CA ALA A 89 5.62 -13.49 5.44
C ALA A 89 6.22 -14.35 6.55
N ILE A 90 7.17 -13.78 7.33
CA ILE A 90 7.88 -14.51 8.38
C ILE A 90 6.93 -14.84 9.54
N VAL A 91 6.14 -13.86 10.00
CA VAL A 91 5.18 -14.07 11.08
C VAL A 91 4.10 -15.08 10.66
N ALA A 92 3.53 -14.95 9.45
CA ALA A 92 2.53 -15.90 8.95
C ALA A 92 3.10 -17.34 8.90
N ARG A 93 4.33 -17.50 8.44
CA ARG A 93 5.00 -18.80 8.41
C ARG A 93 5.12 -19.41 9.81
N ARG A 94 5.62 -18.65 10.82
CA ARG A 94 5.80 -19.13 12.19
C ARG A 94 4.46 -19.43 12.87
N ILE A 95 3.41 -18.64 12.61
CA ILE A 95 2.06 -18.91 13.11
C ILE A 95 1.52 -20.22 12.52
N GLY A 96 1.69 -20.43 11.22
CA GLY A 96 1.32 -21.69 10.56
C GLY A 96 2.06 -22.91 11.12
N GLU A 97 3.35 -22.74 11.48
CA GLU A 97 4.17 -23.77 12.16
C GLU A 97 3.76 -24.02 13.61
N LYS A 98 2.75 -23.30 14.13
CA LYS A 98 2.33 -23.34 15.54
C LYS A 98 3.42 -22.91 16.53
N ARG A 99 4.24 -21.96 16.12
CA ARG A 99 5.37 -21.39 16.89
C ARG A 99 5.17 -19.90 17.21
N PRO A 100 4.16 -19.53 18.02
CA PRO A 100 3.84 -18.12 18.28
C PRO A 100 4.96 -17.36 19.02
N LYS A 101 5.77 -18.05 19.84
CA LYS A 101 6.94 -17.44 20.50
C LYS A 101 8.00 -17.02 19.47
N GLU A 102 8.29 -17.86 18.49
CA GLU A 102 9.23 -17.52 17.41
C GLU A 102 8.69 -16.43 16.50
N ALA A 103 7.36 -16.42 16.22
CA ALA A 103 6.70 -15.35 15.50
C ALA A 103 6.85 -14.01 16.24
N SER A 104 6.64 -14.00 17.57
CA SER A 104 6.79 -12.80 18.41
C SER A 104 8.25 -12.32 18.47
N ALA A 105 9.21 -13.24 18.53
CA ALA A 105 10.63 -12.90 18.49
C ALA A 105 11.04 -12.28 17.14
N ALA A 106 10.54 -12.83 16.02
CA ALA A 106 10.78 -12.26 14.70
C ALA A 106 10.12 -10.88 14.55
N ALA A 107 8.90 -10.71 15.06
CA ALA A 107 8.20 -9.44 15.10
C ALA A 107 8.98 -8.36 15.87
N PHE A 108 9.49 -8.71 17.05
CA PHE A 108 10.33 -7.82 17.85
C PHE A 108 11.59 -7.38 17.08
N GLN A 109 12.30 -8.33 16.46
CA GLN A 109 13.51 -8.01 15.68
C GLN A 109 13.18 -7.11 14.48
N ALA A 110 12.06 -7.33 13.81
CA ALA A 110 11.60 -6.46 12.73
C ALA A 110 11.31 -5.04 13.24
N ILE A 111 10.68 -4.90 14.41
CA ILE A 111 10.42 -3.60 15.05
C ILE A 111 11.73 -2.88 15.38
N VAL A 112 12.71 -3.58 15.95
CA VAL A 112 14.02 -2.99 16.28
C VAL A 112 14.74 -2.52 15.01
N VAL A 113 14.82 -3.35 13.97
CA VAL A 113 15.44 -2.99 12.69
C VAL A 113 14.75 -1.77 12.06
N CYS A 114 13.43 -1.78 12.02
CA CYS A 114 12.64 -0.68 11.50
C CYS A 114 12.86 0.61 12.30
N SER A 115 12.87 0.52 13.63
CA SER A 115 13.07 1.68 14.51
C SER A 115 14.43 2.32 14.29
N LEU A 116 15.51 1.51 14.24
CA LEU A 116 16.87 2.01 14.00
C LEU A 116 16.96 2.72 12.65
N PHE A 117 16.39 2.13 11.60
CA PHE A 117 16.37 2.73 10.29
C PHE A 117 15.52 4.01 10.25
N ALA A 118 14.31 3.97 10.83
CA ALA A 118 13.38 5.09 10.88
C ALA A 118 13.95 6.29 11.64
N VAL A 119 14.65 6.05 12.76
CA VAL A 119 15.34 7.12 13.51
C VAL A 119 16.48 7.72 12.69
N ALA A 120 17.28 6.90 12.00
CA ALA A 120 18.35 7.42 11.13
C ALA A 120 17.77 8.31 10.02
N VAL A 121 16.70 7.88 9.36
CA VAL A 121 15.99 8.67 8.33
C VAL A 121 15.37 9.92 8.92
N ALA A 122 14.77 9.86 10.11
CA ALA A 122 14.19 11.03 10.78
C ALA A 122 15.25 12.10 11.07
N VAL A 123 16.37 11.70 11.64
CA VAL A 123 17.50 12.63 11.95
C VAL A 123 18.01 13.28 10.67
N LEU A 124 18.30 12.48 9.62
CA LEU A 124 18.77 13.00 8.34
C LEU A 124 17.72 13.91 7.69
N GLY A 125 16.45 13.52 7.69
CA GLY A 125 15.36 14.27 7.09
C GLY A 125 15.11 15.61 7.78
N VAL A 126 15.21 15.67 9.11
CA VAL A 126 15.08 16.93 9.86
C VAL A 126 16.25 17.87 9.56
N ILE A 127 17.49 17.35 9.51
CA ILE A 127 18.69 18.16 9.25
C ILE A 127 18.72 18.67 7.81
N TYR A 128 18.36 17.83 6.86
CA TYR A 128 18.48 18.11 5.43
C TYR A 128 17.15 18.53 4.76
N ALA A 129 16.08 18.82 5.50
CA ALA A 129 14.77 19.17 4.94
C ALA A 129 14.85 20.32 3.92
N LYS A 130 15.53 21.40 4.27
CA LYS A 130 15.69 22.58 3.40
C LYS A 130 16.56 22.30 2.16
N PRO A 131 17.78 21.72 2.29
CA PRO A 131 18.57 21.26 1.16
C PRO A 131 17.85 20.29 0.23
N MET A 132 17.00 19.44 0.79
CA MET A 132 16.25 18.44 0.05
C MET A 132 15.18 19.06 -0.85
N LEU A 133 14.41 20.02 -0.32
CA LEU A 133 13.46 20.81 -1.12
C LEU A 133 14.17 21.61 -2.23
N MET A 134 15.36 22.15 -1.96
CA MET A 134 16.20 22.81 -2.98
C MET A 134 16.61 21.83 -4.08
N LEU A 135 17.10 20.65 -3.70
CA LEU A 135 17.51 19.62 -4.66
C LEU A 135 16.35 19.14 -5.54
N MET A 136 15.13 19.12 -5.00
CA MET A 136 13.90 18.79 -5.73
C MET A 136 13.40 19.92 -6.63
N GLY A 137 14.09 21.06 -6.70
CA GLY A 137 13.73 22.20 -7.55
C GLY A 137 12.62 23.09 -6.99
N GLY A 138 12.44 23.09 -5.66
CA GLY A 138 11.48 23.99 -5.00
C GLY A 138 11.84 25.47 -5.23
N GLU A 139 10.84 26.31 -5.50
CA GLU A 139 11.00 27.76 -5.55
C GLU A 139 11.32 28.32 -4.14
N PRO A 140 12.00 29.48 -4.02
CA PRO A 140 12.38 30.05 -2.74
C PRO A 140 11.21 30.19 -1.76
N GLU A 141 10.04 30.64 -2.22
CA GLU A 141 8.81 30.77 -1.44
C GLU A 141 8.29 29.41 -0.92
N VAL A 142 8.33 28.38 -1.78
CA VAL A 142 7.95 27.00 -1.42
C VAL A 142 8.87 26.45 -0.34
N ILE A 143 10.17 26.70 -0.46
CA ILE A 143 11.17 26.24 0.51
C ILE A 143 10.98 26.94 1.85
N GLU A 144 10.88 28.28 1.88
CA GLU A 144 10.77 29.04 3.12
C GLU A 144 9.45 28.78 3.87
N GLN A 145 8.34 28.60 3.16
CA GLN A 145 7.06 28.31 3.77
C GLN A 145 6.88 26.82 4.15
N GLY A 146 7.56 25.92 3.41
CA GLY A 146 7.32 24.49 3.47
C GLY A 146 8.34 23.67 4.25
N TYR A 147 9.56 24.17 4.51
CA TYR A 147 10.60 23.34 5.11
C TYR A 147 10.24 22.78 6.50
N ARG A 148 9.46 23.53 7.30
CA ARG A 148 9.00 23.07 8.62
C ARG A 148 8.03 21.89 8.49
N TYR A 149 7.11 21.94 7.52
CA TYR A 149 6.26 20.80 7.18
C TYR A 149 7.11 19.55 6.89
N THR A 150 8.10 19.71 6.01
CA THR A 150 9.02 18.62 5.65
C THR A 150 9.79 18.09 6.86
N GLN A 151 10.28 18.98 7.73
CA GLN A 151 10.96 18.58 8.98
C GLN A 151 10.06 17.75 9.89
N VAL A 152 8.81 18.18 10.10
CA VAL A 152 7.86 17.47 10.97
C VAL A 152 7.51 16.10 10.39
N ILE A 153 7.22 16.02 9.08
CA ILE A 153 6.91 14.76 8.41
C ILE A 153 8.08 13.78 8.49
N PHE A 154 9.31 14.23 8.22
CA PHE A 154 10.49 13.36 8.33
C PHE A 154 10.82 13.00 9.78
N GLY A 155 10.70 13.92 10.71
CA GLY A 155 10.86 13.66 12.14
C GLY A 155 9.83 12.64 12.66
N GLY A 156 8.58 12.76 12.19
CA GLY A 156 7.47 11.85 12.48
C GLY A 156 7.48 10.53 11.72
N ASN A 157 8.39 10.36 10.77
CA ASN A 157 8.49 9.16 9.93
C ASN A 157 8.60 7.85 10.74
N VAL A 158 9.19 7.90 11.94
CA VAL A 158 9.25 6.75 12.86
C VAL A 158 7.86 6.19 13.12
N CYS A 159 6.85 7.06 13.34
CA CYS A 159 5.46 6.64 13.55
C CYS A 159 4.89 5.95 12.30
N VAL A 160 5.14 6.53 11.11
CA VAL A 160 4.64 5.97 9.85
C VAL A 160 5.24 4.60 9.58
N MET A 161 6.57 4.47 9.67
CA MET A 161 7.26 3.21 9.40
C MET A 161 6.86 2.10 10.37
N LEU A 162 6.77 2.42 11.67
CA LEU A 162 6.32 1.47 12.69
C LEU A 162 4.87 1.05 12.48
N LEU A 163 3.99 1.99 12.13
CA LEU A 163 2.58 1.70 11.87
C LEU A 163 2.42 0.70 10.74
N PHE A 164 3.09 0.89 9.60
CA PHE A 164 3.05 -0.03 8.46
C PHE A 164 3.65 -1.39 8.81
N LEU A 165 4.79 -1.42 9.50
CA LEU A 165 5.44 -2.66 9.90
C LEU A 165 4.57 -3.47 10.85
N ILE A 166 4.06 -2.85 11.92
CA ILE A 166 3.29 -3.55 12.94
C ILE A 166 1.94 -4.00 12.39
N ASN A 167 1.32 -3.23 11.47
CA ASN A 167 0.18 -3.70 10.70
C ASN A 167 0.52 -4.98 9.91
N GLY A 168 1.70 -5.05 9.27
CA GLY A 168 2.18 -6.26 8.61
C GLY A 168 2.32 -7.45 9.56
N ILE A 169 2.82 -7.22 10.78
CA ILE A 169 2.94 -8.24 11.83
C ILE A 169 1.55 -8.78 12.20
N PHE A 170 0.58 -7.91 12.49
CA PHE A 170 -0.78 -8.32 12.84
C PHE A 170 -1.50 -9.03 11.68
N ARG A 171 -1.33 -8.55 10.44
CA ARG A 171 -1.86 -9.24 9.25
C ARG A 171 -1.26 -10.65 9.12
N GLY A 172 0.06 -10.78 9.24
CA GLY A 172 0.74 -12.09 9.21
C GLY A 172 0.28 -13.04 10.31
N ALA A 173 0.01 -12.50 11.50
CA ALA A 173 -0.54 -13.26 12.62
C ALA A 173 -2.00 -13.71 12.41
N GLY A 174 -2.69 -13.18 11.38
CA GLY A 174 -4.09 -13.45 11.12
C GLY A 174 -5.06 -12.49 11.84
N ASN A 175 -4.56 -11.53 12.60
CA ASN A 175 -5.39 -10.53 13.30
C ASN A 175 -5.47 -9.20 12.52
N ALA A 176 -5.99 -9.27 11.30
CA ALA A 176 -6.15 -8.10 10.43
C ALA A 176 -7.07 -7.01 11.01
N ALA A 177 -7.95 -7.36 11.94
CA ALA A 177 -8.83 -6.39 12.59
C ALA A 177 -8.07 -5.40 13.47
N VAL A 178 -6.93 -5.76 14.04
CA VAL A 178 -6.06 -4.81 14.76
C VAL A 178 -5.47 -3.80 13.79
N ALA A 179 -4.95 -4.24 12.63
CA ALA A 179 -4.41 -3.36 11.61
C ALA A 179 -5.47 -2.37 11.09
N MET A 180 -6.68 -2.86 10.80
CA MET A 180 -7.81 -2.02 10.43
C MET A 180 -8.12 -0.97 11.51
N ARG A 181 -8.31 -1.39 12.77
CA ARG A 181 -8.63 -0.48 13.88
C ARG A 181 -7.53 0.56 14.10
N THR A 182 -6.27 0.15 13.96
CA THR A 182 -5.12 1.07 14.05
C THR A 182 -5.24 2.21 13.04
N LEU A 183 -5.49 1.89 11.76
CA LEU A 183 -5.63 2.92 10.72
C LEU A 183 -6.91 3.76 10.90
N TRP A 184 -8.00 3.16 11.35
CA TRP A 184 -9.22 3.91 11.65
C TRP A 184 -9.02 4.90 12.78
N ILE A 185 -8.30 4.51 13.84
CA ILE A 185 -7.93 5.41 14.95
C ILE A 185 -6.98 6.49 14.44
N ALA A 186 -5.87 6.11 13.78
CA ALA A 186 -4.85 7.04 13.31
C ALA A 186 -5.42 8.10 12.34
N ASN A 187 -6.17 7.64 11.33
CA ASN A 187 -6.76 8.52 10.32
C ASN A 187 -7.95 9.30 10.86
N GLY A 188 -8.74 8.72 11.77
CA GLY A 188 -9.82 9.42 12.45
C GLY A 188 -9.30 10.62 13.26
N PHE A 189 -8.23 10.43 14.03
CA PHE A 189 -7.57 11.54 14.73
C PHE A 189 -6.98 12.57 13.77
N ASN A 190 -6.34 12.14 12.69
CA ASN A 190 -5.81 13.06 11.69
C ASN A 190 -6.92 13.92 11.07
N ILE A 191 -8.01 13.32 10.58
CA ILE A 191 -9.14 14.03 9.96
C ILE A 191 -9.72 15.12 10.90
N VAL A 192 -9.72 14.86 12.20
CA VAL A 192 -10.19 15.82 13.21
C VAL A 192 -9.12 16.88 13.51
N LEU A 193 -7.86 16.48 13.59
CA LEU A 193 -6.75 17.40 13.93
C LEU A 193 -6.37 18.31 12.76
N ASP A 194 -6.53 17.89 11.50
CA ASP A 194 -6.20 18.68 10.33
C ASP A 194 -6.84 20.08 10.38
N PRO A 195 -8.18 20.23 10.40
CA PRO A 195 -8.78 21.56 10.44
C PRO A 195 -8.42 22.35 11.70
N ILE A 196 -8.22 21.67 12.83
CA ILE A 196 -7.90 22.31 14.12
C ILE A 196 -6.49 22.91 14.09
N LEU A 197 -5.50 22.16 13.59
CA LEU A 197 -4.10 22.61 13.57
C LEU A 197 -3.80 23.50 12.37
N ILE A 198 -4.44 23.23 11.23
CA ILE A 198 -4.23 24.04 10.01
C ILE A 198 -4.81 25.44 10.17
N PHE A 199 -6.09 25.55 10.58
CA PHE A 199 -6.81 26.83 10.60
C PHE A 199 -6.90 27.45 11.98
N GLY A 200 -6.56 26.72 13.03
CA GLY A 200 -6.71 27.13 14.42
C GLY A 200 -8.15 26.95 14.93
N LEU A 201 -8.31 26.66 16.20
CA LEU A 201 -9.61 26.59 16.87
C LEU A 201 -9.47 27.00 18.33
N GLY A 202 -10.18 28.05 18.75
CA GLY A 202 -10.16 28.54 20.11
C GLY A 202 -8.77 28.96 20.58
N PRO A 203 -8.18 28.33 21.60
CA PRO A 203 -6.84 28.67 22.09
C PRO A 203 -5.70 28.13 21.23
N ILE A 204 -5.98 27.28 20.23
CA ILE A 204 -4.99 26.67 19.34
C ILE A 204 -4.75 27.62 18.16
N PRO A 205 -3.54 28.16 17.99
CA PRO A 205 -3.23 29.04 16.87
C PRO A 205 -3.22 28.28 15.54
N ALA A 206 -3.52 28.97 14.45
CA ALA A 206 -3.38 28.42 13.11
C ALA A 206 -1.90 28.17 12.79
N MET A 207 -1.56 26.93 12.44
CA MET A 207 -0.21 26.50 12.12
C MET A 207 0.00 26.34 10.60
N GLY A 208 -1.07 26.53 9.80
CA GLY A 208 -1.00 26.37 8.35
C GLY A 208 -0.52 24.98 7.93
N LEU A 209 0.40 24.93 6.96
CA LEU A 209 0.92 23.67 6.43
C LEU A 209 1.67 22.83 7.48
N GLU A 210 2.39 23.46 8.41
CA GLU A 210 3.04 22.76 9.52
C GLU A 210 2.01 22.02 10.39
N GLY A 211 0.79 22.59 10.56
CA GLY A 211 -0.31 21.97 11.28
C GLY A 211 -0.77 20.65 10.66
N ALA A 212 -0.81 20.56 9.33
CA ALA A 212 -1.11 19.31 8.63
C ALA A 212 -0.07 18.21 8.93
N ALA A 213 1.23 18.59 8.96
CA ALA A 213 2.29 17.65 9.31
C ALA A 213 2.16 17.13 10.76
N TRP A 214 1.85 18.01 11.70
CA TRP A 214 1.62 17.64 13.10
C TRP A 214 0.37 16.76 13.26
N ALA A 215 -0.72 17.05 12.54
CA ALA A 215 -1.94 16.24 12.57
C ALA A 215 -1.67 14.81 12.08
N THR A 216 -0.97 14.67 10.94
CA THR A 216 -0.57 13.39 10.39
C THR A 216 0.36 12.61 11.33
N THR A 217 1.40 13.25 11.84
CA THR A 217 2.36 12.62 12.75
C THR A 217 1.70 12.19 14.06
N THR A 218 0.85 13.03 14.63
CA THR A 218 0.12 12.73 15.88
C THR A 218 -0.88 11.59 15.66
N GLY A 219 -1.67 11.63 14.59
CA GLY A 219 -2.61 10.56 14.28
C GLY A 219 -1.91 9.20 14.11
N ARG A 220 -0.83 9.16 13.32
CA ARG A 220 -0.02 7.94 13.14
C ARG A 220 0.63 7.49 14.45
N GLY A 221 1.12 8.43 15.29
CA GLY A 221 1.68 8.14 16.61
C GLY A 221 0.66 7.50 17.56
N ILE A 222 -0.58 8.01 17.61
CA ILE A 222 -1.67 7.41 18.40
C ILE A 222 -1.96 5.99 17.90
N GLY A 223 -1.95 5.76 16.57
CA GLY A 223 -2.08 4.42 16.00
C GLY A 223 -0.99 3.48 16.49
N VAL A 224 0.28 3.92 16.49
CA VAL A 224 1.43 3.14 17.00
C VAL A 224 1.31 2.84 18.50
N ILE A 225 0.88 3.81 19.30
CA ILE A 225 0.64 3.60 20.74
C ILE A 225 -0.43 2.52 20.94
N TYR A 226 -1.53 2.55 20.16
CA TYR A 226 -2.57 1.52 20.20
C TYR A 226 -1.99 0.13 19.83
N GLN A 227 -1.14 0.04 18.81
CA GLN A 227 -0.51 -1.22 18.42
C GLN A 227 0.39 -1.78 19.53
N PHE A 228 1.22 -0.94 20.14
CA PHE A 228 2.05 -1.35 21.28
C PHE A 228 1.20 -1.77 22.48
N TYR A 229 0.10 -1.06 22.76
CA TYR A 229 -0.84 -1.47 23.80
C TYR A 229 -1.34 -2.90 23.57
N ILE A 230 -1.71 -3.26 22.34
CA ILE A 230 -2.15 -4.62 21.99
C ILE A 230 -1.02 -5.64 22.14
N LEU A 231 0.22 -5.30 21.75
CA LEU A 231 1.38 -6.18 21.90
C LEU A 231 1.75 -6.44 23.36
N PHE A 232 1.57 -5.45 24.24
CA PHE A 232 1.93 -5.56 25.66
C PHE A 232 0.80 -6.13 26.55
N ASN A 233 -0.47 -6.00 26.17
CA ASN A 233 -1.57 -6.47 27.01
C ASN A 233 -1.68 -8.01 27.10
N GLY A 234 -0.89 -8.74 26.33
CA GLY A 234 -0.74 -10.19 26.40
C GLY A 234 -1.92 -11.01 25.88
N LYS A 235 -2.98 -10.37 25.35
CA LYS A 235 -4.20 -11.04 24.86
C LYS A 235 -4.11 -11.50 23.41
N SER A 236 -3.21 -10.91 22.63
CA SER A 236 -3.00 -11.29 21.23
C SER A 236 -2.08 -12.52 21.09
N ILE A 237 -2.25 -13.25 19.97
CA ILE A 237 -1.38 -14.38 19.61
C ILE A 237 0.09 -13.93 19.45
N ILE A 238 0.31 -12.71 18.96
CA ILE A 238 1.61 -12.02 18.98
C ILE A 238 1.65 -11.10 20.19
N LYS A 239 2.60 -11.37 21.06
CA LYS A 239 2.85 -10.59 22.27
C LYS A 239 4.34 -10.61 22.62
N PHE A 240 4.80 -9.64 23.38
CA PHE A 240 6.18 -9.63 23.84
C PHE A 240 6.40 -10.65 24.97
N TYR A 241 7.34 -11.55 24.71
CA TYR A 241 7.88 -12.47 25.73
C TYR A 241 9.27 -11.99 26.12
N TRP A 242 9.43 -11.54 27.34
CA TRP A 242 10.72 -11.00 27.84
C TRP A 242 11.90 -11.93 27.61
N ASP A 243 11.68 -13.24 27.73
CA ASP A 243 12.72 -14.27 27.50
C ASP A 243 13.10 -14.41 26.02
N SER A 244 12.28 -13.92 25.11
CA SER A 244 12.46 -14.07 23.65
C SER A 244 13.01 -12.82 22.96
N LEU A 245 13.34 -11.77 23.73
CA LEU A 245 13.84 -10.49 23.21
C LEU A 245 15.32 -10.51 22.80
N LYS A 246 15.91 -11.71 22.62
CA LYS A 246 17.30 -11.85 22.18
C LYS A 246 17.41 -11.62 20.66
N MET A 247 18.38 -10.78 20.26
CA MET A 247 18.68 -10.57 18.85
C MET A 247 19.27 -11.83 18.21
N ASN A 248 18.66 -12.26 17.10
CA ASN A 248 19.13 -13.36 16.28
C ASN A 248 19.49 -12.83 14.88
N TRP A 249 20.77 -12.67 14.62
CA TRP A 249 21.27 -12.12 13.37
C TRP A 249 20.82 -12.88 12.11
N LYS A 250 20.59 -14.19 12.22
CA LYS A 250 20.05 -14.97 11.09
C LYS A 250 18.64 -14.51 10.74
N THR A 251 17.79 -14.29 11.75
CA THR A 251 16.42 -13.76 11.53
C THR A 251 16.46 -12.33 11.00
N VAL A 252 17.32 -11.47 11.54
CA VAL A 252 17.51 -10.09 11.04
C VAL A 252 17.92 -10.09 9.57
N LEU A 253 18.92 -10.90 9.20
CA LEU A 253 19.35 -11.01 7.79
C LEU A 253 18.23 -11.53 6.88
N THR A 254 17.42 -12.47 7.36
CA THR A 254 16.26 -12.96 6.61
C THR A 254 15.22 -11.86 6.41
N ILE A 255 14.91 -11.07 7.46
CA ILE A 255 14.00 -9.93 7.38
C ILE A 255 14.51 -8.93 6.33
N VAL A 256 15.79 -8.52 6.42
CA VAL A 256 16.38 -7.55 5.48
C VAL A 256 16.38 -8.08 4.05
N LYS A 257 16.71 -9.36 3.85
CA LYS A 257 16.73 -10.00 2.53
C LYS A 257 15.31 -10.05 1.90
N VAL A 258 14.31 -10.42 2.66
CA VAL A 258 12.92 -10.47 2.17
C VAL A 258 12.40 -9.05 1.94
N ALA A 259 12.69 -8.11 2.86
CA ALA A 259 12.31 -6.71 2.74
C ALA A 259 12.91 -6.04 1.50
N SER A 260 14.17 -6.31 1.17
CA SER A 260 14.82 -5.71 0.01
C SER A 260 14.11 -6.03 -1.32
N GLY A 261 13.54 -7.24 -1.45
CA GLY A 261 12.69 -7.56 -2.59
C GLY A 261 11.40 -6.73 -2.62
N GLY A 262 10.70 -6.63 -1.48
CA GLY A 262 9.49 -5.80 -1.38
C GLY A 262 9.76 -4.32 -1.65
N MET A 263 10.87 -3.78 -1.13
CA MET A 263 11.34 -2.42 -1.43
C MET A 263 11.56 -2.23 -2.94
N GLY A 264 12.27 -3.18 -3.58
CA GLY A 264 12.53 -3.13 -5.01
C GLY A 264 11.23 -3.14 -5.83
N GLN A 265 10.25 -3.96 -5.47
CA GLN A 265 8.94 -4.01 -6.14
C GLN A 265 8.27 -2.64 -6.14
N PHE A 266 8.16 -2.01 -4.97
CA PHE A 266 7.48 -0.73 -4.83
C PHE A 266 8.22 0.40 -5.56
N LEU A 267 9.56 0.45 -5.47
CA LEU A 267 10.36 1.45 -6.17
C LEU A 267 10.26 1.31 -7.69
N ILE A 268 10.33 0.08 -8.21
CA ILE A 268 10.20 -0.19 -9.64
C ILE A 268 8.82 0.25 -10.14
N GLU A 269 7.77 -0.08 -9.40
CA GLU A 269 6.40 0.28 -9.75
C GLU A 269 6.19 1.80 -9.72
N SER A 270 6.56 2.46 -8.60
CA SER A 270 6.42 3.92 -8.46
C SER A 270 7.19 4.68 -9.53
N ALA A 271 8.44 4.29 -9.79
CA ALA A 271 9.24 4.92 -10.84
C ALA A 271 8.64 4.70 -12.24
N SER A 272 8.06 3.53 -12.51
CA SER A 272 7.36 3.28 -13.79
C SER A 272 6.22 4.29 -14.02
N TRP A 273 5.40 4.57 -13.00
CA TRP A 273 4.34 5.57 -13.11
C TRP A 273 4.88 6.98 -13.40
N ILE A 274 6.03 7.36 -12.83
CA ILE A 274 6.70 8.65 -13.11
C ILE A 274 7.15 8.71 -14.57
N PHE A 275 7.77 7.65 -15.11
CA PHE A 275 8.17 7.60 -16.51
C PHE A 275 6.98 7.69 -17.46
N LEU A 276 5.88 7.00 -17.17
CA LEU A 276 4.66 7.10 -17.98
C LEU A 276 4.07 8.51 -17.95
N MET A 277 4.05 9.16 -16.79
CA MET A 277 3.64 10.57 -16.65
C MET A 277 4.52 11.48 -17.52
N ARG A 278 5.83 11.23 -17.58
CA ARG A 278 6.75 11.98 -18.44
C ARG A 278 6.42 11.83 -19.92
N ILE A 279 6.12 10.60 -20.38
CA ILE A 279 5.73 10.36 -21.78
C ILE A 279 4.43 11.09 -22.12
N ILE A 280 3.43 11.04 -21.23
CA ILE A 280 2.14 11.73 -21.43
C ILE A 280 2.27 13.24 -21.40
N SER A 281 3.14 13.82 -20.56
CA SER A 281 3.31 15.26 -20.45
C SER A 281 3.72 15.92 -21.78
N GLU A 282 4.38 15.18 -22.67
CA GLU A 282 4.74 15.62 -23.99
C GLU A 282 3.53 15.70 -24.99
N SER A 283 2.39 15.09 -24.60
CA SER A 283 1.13 15.22 -25.34
C SER A 283 0.30 16.46 -24.92
N GLY A 284 0.85 17.29 -24.02
CA GLY A 284 0.25 18.53 -23.57
C GLY A 284 -0.45 18.43 -22.21
N SER A 285 -0.76 19.61 -21.65
CA SER A 285 -1.34 19.74 -20.30
C SER A 285 -2.73 19.10 -20.16
N VAL A 286 -3.54 19.14 -21.22
CA VAL A 286 -4.87 18.52 -21.26
C VAL A 286 -4.75 16.99 -21.11
N ALA A 287 -3.82 16.37 -21.85
CA ALA A 287 -3.56 14.94 -21.76
C ALA A 287 -3.05 14.52 -20.38
N LEU A 288 -2.14 15.31 -19.81
CA LEU A 288 -1.60 15.07 -18.49
C LEU A 288 -2.67 15.18 -17.39
N ALA A 289 -3.57 16.19 -17.49
CA ALA A 289 -4.67 16.35 -16.55
C ALA A 289 -5.64 15.17 -16.61
N GLY A 290 -6.06 14.76 -17.83
CA GLY A 290 -6.92 13.59 -18.02
C GLY A 290 -6.32 12.30 -17.47
N TYR A 291 -5.03 12.05 -17.72
CA TYR A 291 -4.29 10.93 -17.16
C TYR A 291 -4.29 10.94 -15.64
N THR A 292 -3.95 12.08 -15.04
CA THR A 292 -3.85 12.22 -13.57
C THR A 292 -5.17 11.90 -12.88
N ILE A 293 -6.30 12.38 -13.45
CA ILE A 293 -7.63 12.10 -12.90
C ILE A 293 -7.98 10.62 -13.08
N ALA A 294 -7.74 10.07 -14.29
CA ALA A 294 -8.00 8.66 -14.55
C ALA A 294 -7.22 7.75 -13.59
N VAL A 295 -5.93 8.00 -13.38
CA VAL A 295 -5.09 7.23 -12.43
C VAL A 295 -5.62 7.33 -10.99
N ARG A 296 -6.07 8.50 -10.55
CA ARG A 296 -6.69 8.64 -9.22
C ARG A 296 -7.92 7.76 -9.06
N LEU A 297 -8.82 7.76 -10.04
CA LEU A 297 -10.01 6.90 -10.03
C LEU A 297 -9.63 5.41 -10.02
N ILE A 298 -8.62 5.04 -10.80
CA ILE A 298 -8.07 3.68 -10.81
C ILE A 298 -7.60 3.26 -9.41
N MET A 299 -6.86 4.12 -8.71
CA MET A 299 -6.37 3.83 -7.37
C MET A 299 -7.48 3.61 -6.35
N PHE A 300 -8.64 4.28 -6.46
CA PHE A 300 -9.80 4.03 -5.61
C PHE A 300 -10.32 2.59 -5.68
N ALA A 301 -10.24 1.93 -6.84
CA ALA A 301 -10.62 0.53 -6.96
C ALA A 301 -9.46 -0.42 -6.57
N LEU A 302 -8.22 -0.06 -6.88
CA LEU A 302 -7.06 -0.90 -6.59
C LEU A 302 -6.77 -1.01 -5.10
N LEU A 303 -6.92 0.07 -4.32
CA LEU A 303 -6.64 0.04 -2.88
C LEU A 303 -7.49 -1.01 -2.13
N PRO A 304 -8.83 -1.09 -2.27
CA PRO A 304 -9.59 -2.19 -1.69
C PRO A 304 -9.19 -3.57 -2.21
N ALA A 305 -8.80 -3.69 -3.49
CA ALA A 305 -8.32 -4.94 -4.08
C ALA A 305 -7.02 -5.44 -3.41
N PHE A 306 -6.14 -4.54 -2.93
CA PHE A 306 -4.99 -4.90 -2.10
C PHE A 306 -5.41 -5.62 -0.80
N GLY A 307 -6.59 -5.34 -0.26
CA GLY A 307 -7.11 -6.07 0.91
C GLY A 307 -7.24 -7.57 0.66
N PHE A 308 -7.77 -7.98 -0.48
CA PHE A 308 -7.83 -9.40 -0.88
C PHE A 308 -6.44 -9.98 -1.11
N SER A 309 -5.55 -9.23 -1.75
CA SER A 309 -4.19 -9.68 -2.04
C SER A 309 -3.36 -9.89 -0.76
N ASN A 310 -3.51 -9.02 0.22
CA ASN A 310 -2.86 -9.15 1.54
C ASN A 310 -3.43 -10.35 2.32
N ALA A 311 -4.74 -10.62 2.21
CA ALA A 311 -5.35 -11.82 2.80
C ALA A 311 -4.78 -13.10 2.15
N ALA A 312 -4.58 -13.12 0.83
CA ALA A 312 -3.94 -14.22 0.14
C ALA A 312 -2.49 -14.44 0.63
N ALA A 313 -1.70 -13.37 0.76
CA ALA A 313 -0.33 -13.44 1.26
C ALA A 313 -0.26 -14.08 2.67
N THR A 314 -1.14 -13.64 3.58
CA THR A 314 -1.24 -14.20 4.94
C THR A 314 -1.61 -15.68 4.90
N LEU A 315 -2.63 -16.05 4.13
CA LEU A 315 -3.07 -17.46 4.04
C LEU A 315 -2.02 -18.36 3.40
N VAL A 316 -1.32 -17.88 2.37
CA VAL A 316 -0.21 -18.62 1.76
C VAL A 316 0.89 -18.85 2.78
N GLY A 317 1.32 -17.82 3.50
CA GLY A 317 2.35 -17.94 4.53
C GLY A 317 1.96 -18.93 5.63
N GLN A 318 0.75 -18.84 6.20
CA GLN A 318 0.28 -19.70 7.27
C GLN A 318 0.08 -21.17 6.80
N ASN A 319 -0.52 -21.38 5.63
CA ASN A 319 -0.72 -22.74 5.12
C ASN A 319 0.60 -23.42 4.73
N LEU A 320 1.60 -22.68 4.23
CA LEU A 320 2.95 -23.20 4.03
C LEU A 320 3.63 -23.56 5.35
N GLY A 321 3.46 -22.72 6.39
CA GLY A 321 3.94 -23.04 7.74
C GLY A 321 3.32 -24.33 8.30
N ALA A 322 2.03 -24.52 8.04
CA ALA A 322 1.29 -25.74 8.42
C ALA A 322 1.58 -26.96 7.51
N LEU A 323 2.57 -26.87 6.61
CA LEU A 323 2.92 -27.93 5.65
C LEU A 323 1.75 -28.33 4.72
N GLN A 324 0.89 -27.35 4.38
CA GLN A 324 -0.29 -27.54 3.52
C GLN A 324 -0.17 -26.74 2.19
N PRO A 325 0.81 -27.03 1.31
CA PRO A 325 1.06 -26.24 0.10
C PRO A 325 -0.13 -26.27 -0.89
N GLY A 326 -0.87 -27.38 -0.96
CA GLY A 326 -2.07 -27.46 -1.80
C GLY A 326 -3.21 -26.56 -1.31
N ARG A 327 -3.33 -26.37 0.01
CA ARG A 327 -4.29 -25.44 0.60
C ARG A 327 -3.85 -23.98 0.40
N ALA A 328 -2.54 -23.69 0.49
CA ALA A 328 -1.96 -22.39 0.18
C ALA A 328 -2.30 -21.98 -1.26
N GLU A 329 -2.09 -22.86 -2.22
CA GLU A 329 -2.40 -22.64 -3.63
C GLU A 329 -3.89 -22.36 -3.87
N LYS A 330 -4.78 -23.20 -3.30
CA LYS A 330 -6.23 -22.99 -3.39
C LYS A 330 -6.68 -21.66 -2.78
N SER A 331 -6.04 -21.23 -1.70
CA SER A 331 -6.33 -19.93 -1.06
C SER A 331 -5.95 -18.75 -1.97
N ALA A 332 -4.78 -18.82 -2.62
CA ALA A 332 -4.35 -17.80 -3.58
C ALA A 332 -5.29 -17.72 -4.78
N TRP A 333 -5.66 -18.87 -5.38
CA TRP A 333 -6.58 -18.89 -6.50
C TRP A 333 -7.97 -18.34 -6.15
N LEU A 334 -8.53 -18.74 -5.00
CA LEU A 334 -9.84 -18.23 -4.59
C LEU A 334 -9.81 -16.72 -4.34
N ALA A 335 -8.75 -16.20 -3.70
CA ALA A 335 -8.57 -14.76 -3.52
C ALA A 335 -8.43 -14.06 -4.87
N ALA A 336 -7.67 -14.62 -5.84
CA ALA A 336 -7.52 -14.06 -7.17
C ALA A 336 -8.85 -13.97 -7.92
N HIS A 337 -9.68 -15.00 -7.86
CA HIS A 337 -11.02 -14.96 -8.47
C HIS A 337 -11.90 -13.88 -7.82
N LEU A 338 -11.90 -13.77 -6.49
CA LEU A 338 -12.69 -12.75 -5.79
C LEU A 338 -12.21 -11.33 -6.14
N THR A 339 -10.90 -11.12 -6.22
CA THR A 339 -10.31 -9.85 -6.62
C THR A 339 -10.68 -9.50 -8.07
N ALA A 340 -10.58 -10.48 -8.98
CA ALA A 340 -10.94 -10.30 -10.39
C ALA A 340 -12.44 -9.96 -10.57
N ILE A 341 -13.32 -10.61 -9.81
CA ILE A 341 -14.77 -10.30 -9.80
C ILE A 341 -15.00 -8.89 -9.28
N PHE A 342 -14.34 -8.51 -8.16
CA PHE A 342 -14.47 -7.17 -7.59
C PHE A 342 -13.99 -6.09 -8.58
N LEU A 343 -12.80 -6.25 -9.15
CA LEU A 343 -12.25 -5.30 -10.13
C LEU A 343 -13.04 -5.30 -11.44
N GLY A 344 -13.56 -6.45 -11.89
CA GLY A 344 -14.47 -6.53 -13.03
C GLY A 344 -15.76 -5.74 -12.79
N PHE A 345 -16.33 -5.82 -11.59
CA PHE A 345 -17.49 -5.02 -11.21
C PHE A 345 -17.17 -3.51 -11.20
N CYS A 346 -16.02 -3.13 -10.61
CA CYS A 346 -15.55 -1.73 -10.66
C CYS A 346 -15.31 -1.26 -12.09
N ALA A 347 -14.76 -2.11 -12.96
CA ALA A 347 -14.55 -1.80 -14.37
C ALA A 347 -15.85 -1.47 -15.10
N ILE A 348 -16.91 -2.27 -14.88
CA ILE A 348 -18.23 -2.02 -15.49
C ILE A 348 -18.77 -0.66 -15.05
N ILE A 349 -18.69 -0.33 -13.76
CA ILE A 349 -19.15 0.96 -13.23
C ILE A 349 -18.32 2.10 -13.82
N PHE A 350 -17.01 1.98 -13.85
CA PHE A 350 -16.12 3.03 -14.35
C PHE A 350 -16.28 3.24 -15.86
N ILE A 351 -16.40 2.17 -16.64
CA ILE A 351 -16.61 2.28 -18.10
C ILE A 351 -17.98 2.93 -18.40
N ALA A 352 -19.04 2.48 -17.69
CA ALA A 352 -20.39 3.02 -17.90
C ALA A 352 -20.53 4.50 -17.50
N GLY A 353 -19.80 4.92 -16.46
CA GLY A 353 -19.83 6.28 -15.91
C GLY A 353 -18.58 7.11 -16.14
N ALA A 354 -17.67 6.72 -17.05
CA ALA A 354 -16.35 7.31 -17.16
C ALA A 354 -16.37 8.84 -17.31
N GLY A 355 -17.16 9.36 -18.23
CA GLY A 355 -17.30 10.81 -18.44
C GLY A 355 -17.85 11.54 -17.23
N PHE A 356 -18.80 10.94 -16.51
CA PHE A 356 -19.35 11.51 -15.28
C PHE A 356 -18.29 11.56 -14.17
N PHE A 357 -17.56 10.46 -13.92
CA PHE A 357 -16.55 10.42 -12.90
C PHE A 357 -15.39 11.40 -13.17
N ILE A 358 -14.92 11.50 -14.42
CA ILE A 358 -13.88 12.46 -14.78
C ILE A 358 -14.43 13.90 -14.66
N GLY A 359 -15.67 14.14 -15.09
CA GLY A 359 -16.35 15.45 -15.05
C GLY A 359 -16.54 16.01 -13.64
N ILE A 360 -16.57 15.17 -12.60
CA ILE A 360 -16.59 15.63 -11.20
C ILE A 360 -15.30 16.41 -10.85
N PHE A 361 -14.16 16.02 -11.42
CA PHE A 361 -12.86 16.61 -11.10
C PHE A 361 -12.47 17.76 -12.03
N ASN A 362 -12.93 17.75 -13.29
CA ASN A 362 -12.59 18.77 -14.27
C ASN A 362 -13.73 18.92 -15.31
N GLN A 363 -14.11 20.17 -15.60
CA GLN A 363 -15.20 20.49 -16.52
C GLN A 363 -14.73 20.76 -17.97
N GLN A 364 -13.42 20.77 -18.23
CA GLN A 364 -12.87 21.03 -19.56
C GLN A 364 -13.09 19.80 -20.46
N GLU A 365 -13.79 19.98 -21.58
CA GLU A 365 -14.17 18.89 -22.51
C GLU A 365 -12.97 18.04 -22.97
N GLY A 366 -11.84 18.67 -23.29
CA GLY A 366 -10.63 17.96 -23.69
C GLY A 366 -10.07 17.05 -22.59
N VAL A 367 -10.10 17.49 -21.31
CA VAL A 367 -9.68 16.69 -20.16
C VAL A 367 -10.64 15.53 -19.93
N ILE A 368 -11.96 15.80 -20.04
CA ILE A 368 -12.99 14.75 -19.92
C ILE A 368 -12.79 13.69 -21.01
N ALA A 369 -12.58 14.09 -22.26
CA ALA A 369 -12.39 13.17 -23.37
C ALA A 369 -11.17 12.24 -23.15
N VAL A 370 -10.01 12.82 -22.82
CA VAL A 370 -8.78 12.03 -22.59
C VAL A 370 -8.92 11.16 -21.35
N GLY A 371 -9.44 11.70 -20.24
CA GLY A 371 -9.61 10.95 -18.99
C GLY A 371 -10.59 9.79 -19.14
N THR A 372 -11.72 10.00 -19.85
CA THR A 372 -12.70 8.96 -20.15
C THR A 372 -12.10 7.83 -20.97
N MET A 373 -11.36 8.17 -22.02
CA MET A 373 -10.67 7.21 -22.87
C MET A 373 -9.64 6.42 -22.04
N GLY A 374 -8.83 7.10 -21.23
CA GLY A 374 -7.81 6.47 -20.39
C GLY A 374 -8.41 5.52 -19.36
N LEU A 375 -9.43 5.98 -18.63
CA LEU A 375 -10.14 5.17 -17.65
C LEU A 375 -10.77 3.92 -18.30
N THR A 376 -11.41 4.08 -19.44
CA THR A 376 -12.04 2.98 -20.19
C THR A 376 -11.00 1.94 -20.62
N ILE A 377 -9.91 2.37 -21.28
CA ILE A 377 -8.88 1.46 -21.79
C ILE A 377 -8.23 0.67 -20.63
N ILE A 378 -7.88 1.34 -19.55
CA ILE A 378 -7.22 0.68 -18.43
C ILE A 378 -8.18 -0.28 -17.72
N CYS A 379 -9.46 0.09 -17.56
CA CYS A 379 -10.45 -0.78 -16.94
C CYS A 379 -10.72 -2.07 -17.70
N LEU A 380 -10.50 -2.13 -19.03
CA LEU A 380 -10.56 -3.38 -19.79
C LEU A 380 -9.53 -4.41 -19.30
N GLY A 381 -8.41 -3.97 -18.73
CA GLY A 381 -7.39 -4.82 -18.12
C GLY A 381 -7.63 -5.22 -16.67
N TYR A 382 -8.66 -4.68 -15.99
CA TYR A 382 -8.83 -4.80 -14.53
C TYR A 382 -8.95 -6.25 -14.02
N VAL A 383 -9.61 -7.11 -14.76
CA VAL A 383 -9.72 -8.53 -14.39
C VAL A 383 -8.33 -9.17 -14.31
N PHE A 384 -7.47 -8.88 -15.29
CA PHE A 384 -6.08 -9.34 -15.27
C PHE A 384 -5.28 -8.71 -14.14
N PHE A 385 -5.46 -7.41 -13.89
CA PHE A 385 -4.85 -6.73 -12.74
C PHE A 385 -5.10 -7.50 -11.43
N GLY A 386 -6.32 -7.94 -11.18
CA GLY A 386 -6.68 -8.71 -9.99
C GLY A 386 -5.87 -10.00 -9.85
N TYR A 387 -5.71 -10.77 -10.93
CA TYR A 387 -4.89 -11.97 -10.91
C TYR A 387 -3.40 -11.65 -10.67
N GLY A 388 -2.83 -10.69 -11.39
CA GLY A 388 -1.43 -10.30 -11.24
C GLY A 388 -1.08 -9.86 -9.83
N MET A 389 -1.93 -9.02 -9.24
CA MET A 389 -1.79 -8.51 -7.89
C MET A 389 -1.80 -9.63 -6.84
N VAL A 390 -2.78 -10.53 -6.89
CA VAL A 390 -2.91 -11.62 -5.91
C VAL A 390 -1.79 -12.64 -6.07
N MET A 391 -1.40 -12.99 -7.31
CA MET A 391 -0.32 -13.95 -7.53
C MET A 391 1.03 -13.40 -7.04
N SER A 392 1.34 -12.14 -7.32
CA SER A 392 2.55 -11.48 -6.79
C SER A 392 2.55 -11.41 -5.27
N GLN A 393 1.44 -11.02 -4.64
CA GLN A 393 1.34 -10.98 -3.19
C GLN A 393 1.37 -12.36 -2.55
N SER A 394 0.88 -13.39 -3.22
CA SER A 394 0.99 -14.78 -2.77
C SER A 394 2.44 -15.27 -2.76
N LEU A 395 3.25 -14.89 -3.76
CA LEU A 395 4.70 -15.14 -3.77
C LEU A 395 5.38 -14.41 -2.60
N ASN A 396 5.02 -13.16 -2.37
CA ASN A 396 5.53 -12.38 -1.23
C ASN A 396 5.18 -13.04 0.11
N GLY A 397 3.94 -13.51 0.27
CA GLY A 397 3.49 -14.24 1.45
C GLY A 397 4.20 -15.57 1.68
N ALA A 398 4.69 -16.21 0.62
CA ALA A 398 5.55 -17.38 0.71
C ALA A 398 7.00 -17.02 1.12
N GLY A 399 7.36 -15.73 1.11
CA GLY A 399 8.72 -15.24 1.35
C GLY A 399 9.58 -15.10 0.09
N ASP A 400 9.03 -15.39 -1.09
CA ASP A 400 9.68 -15.20 -2.38
C ASP A 400 9.41 -13.78 -2.92
N THR A 401 10.04 -12.79 -2.32
CA THR A 401 9.92 -11.39 -2.78
C THR A 401 10.80 -11.09 -4.00
N LYS A 402 11.82 -11.91 -4.26
CA LYS A 402 12.73 -11.73 -5.39
C LYS A 402 12.03 -11.96 -6.73
N THR A 403 11.21 -12.99 -6.82
CA THR A 403 10.53 -13.36 -8.07
C THR A 403 9.58 -12.26 -8.57
N PRO A 404 8.66 -11.70 -7.75
CA PRO A 404 7.84 -10.56 -8.17
C PRO A 404 8.67 -9.31 -8.53
N THR A 405 9.79 -9.06 -7.83
CA THR A 405 10.69 -7.93 -8.18
C THR A 405 11.24 -8.06 -9.59
N ILE A 406 11.69 -9.27 -9.97
CA ILE A 406 12.21 -9.53 -11.32
C ILE A 406 11.10 -9.40 -12.36
N ILE A 407 9.89 -9.89 -12.06
CA ILE A 407 8.73 -9.76 -12.94
C ILE A 407 8.38 -8.27 -13.14
N ASN A 408 8.31 -7.49 -12.07
CA ASN A 408 8.06 -6.05 -12.15
C ASN A 408 9.13 -5.34 -13.00
N LEU A 409 10.40 -5.64 -12.77
CA LEU A 409 11.49 -5.05 -13.54
C LEU A 409 11.37 -5.39 -15.04
N ALA A 410 11.15 -6.66 -15.36
CA ALA A 410 11.07 -7.11 -16.75
C ALA A 410 9.84 -6.53 -17.47
N ILE A 411 8.66 -6.52 -16.80
CA ILE A 411 7.41 -6.12 -17.43
C ILE A 411 7.23 -4.59 -17.38
N LEU A 412 7.43 -3.95 -16.21
CA LEU A 412 7.14 -2.51 -16.09
C LEU A 412 8.25 -1.65 -16.72
N TRP A 413 9.50 -2.06 -16.60
CA TRP A 413 10.62 -1.31 -17.17
C TRP A 413 11.07 -1.85 -18.53
N GLY A 414 11.22 -3.18 -18.65
CA GLY A 414 11.67 -3.81 -19.88
C GLY A 414 10.64 -3.80 -20.99
N PHE A 415 9.36 -3.84 -20.68
CA PHE A 415 8.29 -3.88 -21.67
C PHE A 415 7.42 -2.62 -21.65
N GLN A 416 6.81 -2.23 -20.52
CA GLN A 416 5.79 -1.17 -20.47
C GLN A 416 6.33 0.20 -20.93
N ILE A 417 7.47 0.63 -20.40
CA ILE A 417 8.03 1.95 -20.72
C ILE A 417 8.42 2.03 -22.21
N PRO A 418 9.21 1.08 -22.78
CA PRO A 418 9.51 1.07 -24.21
C PRO A 418 8.25 0.97 -25.08
N PHE A 419 7.29 0.14 -24.70
CA PHE A 419 6.06 -0.06 -25.44
C PHE A 419 5.17 1.20 -25.40
N ALA A 420 5.07 1.88 -24.26
CA ALA A 420 4.38 3.15 -24.13
C ALA A 420 5.02 4.23 -25.02
N TYR A 421 6.36 4.31 -25.03
CA TYR A 421 7.09 5.24 -25.90
C TYR A 421 6.85 4.93 -27.37
N LEU A 422 6.95 3.65 -27.77
CA LEU A 422 6.67 3.19 -29.13
C LEU A 422 5.27 3.61 -29.60
N LEU A 423 4.24 3.29 -28.83
CA LEU A 423 2.86 3.61 -29.19
C LEU A 423 2.59 5.12 -29.18
N ALA A 424 3.07 5.83 -28.16
CA ALA A 424 2.78 7.26 -28.01
C ALA A 424 3.55 8.11 -29.04
N LYS A 425 4.82 7.81 -29.28
CA LYS A 425 5.71 8.65 -30.09
C LYS A 425 5.90 8.16 -31.52
N ILE A 426 6.23 6.87 -31.70
CA ILE A 426 6.56 6.35 -33.04
C ILE A 426 5.28 6.12 -33.84
N PHE A 427 4.24 5.54 -33.22
CA PHE A 427 2.96 5.36 -33.88
C PHE A 427 2.04 6.60 -33.78
N GLY A 428 2.44 7.64 -33.04
CA GLY A 428 1.69 8.90 -32.96
C GLY A 428 0.38 8.84 -32.19
N LEU A 429 0.16 7.80 -31.36
CA LEU A 429 -1.08 7.63 -30.61
C LEU A 429 -1.19 8.54 -29.37
N GLY A 430 -0.11 9.26 -29.02
CA GLY A 430 -0.09 10.17 -27.87
C GLY A 430 -0.51 9.49 -26.56
N ALA A 431 -1.40 10.14 -25.80
CA ALA A 431 -1.89 9.61 -24.52
C ALA A 431 -2.59 8.25 -24.65
N THR A 432 -3.31 8.00 -25.74
CA THR A 432 -3.95 6.71 -25.99
C THR A 432 -2.97 5.55 -26.02
N GLY A 433 -1.81 5.77 -26.63
CA GLY A 433 -0.72 4.78 -26.67
C GLY A 433 -0.24 4.40 -25.28
N VAL A 434 -0.12 5.36 -24.36
CA VAL A 434 0.27 5.10 -22.97
C VAL A 434 -0.80 4.31 -22.23
N PHE A 435 -2.08 4.64 -22.40
CA PHE A 435 -3.19 3.89 -21.78
C PHE A 435 -3.24 2.44 -22.24
N ILE A 436 -3.05 2.20 -23.54
CA ILE A 436 -2.94 0.85 -24.11
C ILE A 436 -1.73 0.12 -23.50
N ALA A 437 -0.58 0.78 -23.42
CA ALA A 437 0.61 0.18 -22.84
C ALA A 437 0.40 -0.23 -21.37
N ILE A 438 -0.29 0.57 -20.56
CA ILE A 438 -0.65 0.23 -19.18
C ILE A 438 -1.53 -1.03 -19.15
N ALA A 439 -2.63 -1.05 -19.90
CA ALA A 439 -3.57 -2.16 -19.91
C ALA A 439 -2.91 -3.48 -20.37
N VAL A 440 -2.12 -3.42 -21.44
CA VAL A 440 -1.41 -4.59 -22.00
C VAL A 440 -0.33 -5.08 -21.05
N SER A 441 0.48 -4.17 -20.47
CA SER A 441 1.59 -4.55 -19.60
C SER A 441 1.10 -5.20 -18.31
N HIS A 442 0.07 -4.67 -17.68
CA HIS A 442 -0.50 -5.28 -16.48
C HIS A 442 -1.21 -6.60 -16.79
N SER A 443 -1.80 -6.75 -17.98
CA SER A 443 -2.32 -8.04 -18.44
C SER A 443 -1.19 -9.06 -18.64
N LEU A 444 -0.08 -8.65 -19.25
CA LEU A 444 1.11 -9.48 -19.40
C LEU A 444 1.72 -9.83 -18.04
N HIS A 445 1.79 -8.85 -17.11
CA HIS A 445 2.23 -9.08 -15.73
C HIS A 445 1.38 -10.16 -15.05
N ALA A 446 0.07 -10.13 -15.20
CA ALA A 446 -0.83 -11.13 -14.65
C ALA A 446 -0.57 -12.53 -15.24
N ILE A 447 -0.40 -12.63 -16.55
CA ILE A 447 -0.09 -13.89 -17.24
C ILE A 447 1.23 -14.47 -16.72
N VAL A 448 2.29 -13.66 -16.68
CA VAL A 448 3.63 -14.08 -16.24
C VAL A 448 3.62 -14.46 -14.75
N SER A 449 3.01 -13.63 -13.89
CA SER A 449 2.91 -13.91 -12.45
C SER A 449 2.14 -15.20 -12.18
N THR A 450 1.02 -15.43 -12.89
CA THR A 450 0.22 -16.65 -12.79
C THR A 450 1.00 -17.88 -13.27
N TRP A 451 1.70 -17.75 -14.39
CA TRP A 451 2.51 -18.84 -14.92
C TRP A 451 3.66 -19.23 -13.98
N VAL A 452 4.36 -18.23 -13.40
CA VAL A 452 5.42 -18.45 -12.41
C VAL A 452 4.85 -19.06 -11.13
N PHE A 453 3.70 -18.57 -10.65
CA PHE A 453 3.01 -19.12 -9.49
C PHE A 453 2.67 -20.61 -9.69
N ASN A 454 2.14 -20.98 -10.87
CA ASN A 454 1.78 -22.35 -11.21
C ASN A 454 2.98 -23.32 -11.29
N ARG A 455 4.21 -22.82 -11.51
CA ARG A 455 5.42 -23.65 -11.43
C ARG A 455 5.69 -24.19 -10.02
N GLY A 456 5.09 -23.61 -8.99
CA GLY A 456 5.11 -24.13 -7.63
C GLY A 456 6.44 -24.02 -6.88
N ARG A 457 7.47 -23.35 -7.43
CA ARG A 457 8.78 -23.19 -6.78
C ARG A 457 8.70 -22.44 -5.43
N TRP A 458 7.76 -21.53 -5.31
CA TRP A 458 7.48 -20.78 -4.08
C TRP A 458 7.08 -21.67 -2.89
N LYS A 459 6.56 -22.89 -3.15
CA LYS A 459 6.21 -23.87 -2.11
C LYS A 459 7.43 -24.39 -1.35
N LEU A 460 8.63 -24.26 -1.95
CA LEU A 460 9.91 -24.75 -1.40
C LEU A 460 10.69 -23.66 -0.67
N VAL A 461 10.23 -22.42 -0.75
CA VAL A 461 10.90 -21.26 -0.10
C VAL A 461 10.81 -21.39 1.42
N ARG A 462 11.95 -21.16 2.09
CA ARG A 462 12.04 -21.15 3.55
C ARG A 462 12.44 -19.75 4.03
N VAL A 463 11.74 -19.26 5.04
CA VAL A 463 11.96 -17.95 5.70
C VAL A 463 12.05 -18.10 7.21
#